data_5c8ed9cb0dcf5315623e7cdc4f494eb7
#
_entry.id   5c8ed9cb0dcf5315623e7cdc4f494eb7
#
_cell.length_a   1.000
_cell.length_b   1.000
_cell.length_c   1.000
_cell.angle_alpha   90.00
_cell.angle_beta   90.00
_cell.angle_gamma   90.00
#
_symmetry.space_group_name_H-M   'P 1'
#
loop_
_entity.id
_entity.type
_entity.pdbx_description
1 polymer ?
#
loop_
_entity_poly.entity_id
_entity_poly.type
_entity_poly.pdbx_seq_one_letter_code
_entity_poly.pdbx_strand_id
1 'polypeptide(L)'
;MDPNKLVEGKGVKILKEHGIEVKCGILKDECDKLNEVFFHYITNKTPYVVMKYAMTMDGKIACENGDSKWVTGKDARETVQKMRKQYMGIMVGINTVREDNPMLNCRIEENVDPIRVICDSNLRIPFESNIVNTANKIQTIVVCTNEADTDKQKYLEECGVEVVRQKRKGRVNLSELMKTLGEKGIDSILLEGGGTLNAQALKENIVNKICCFIAPKIVGGADAKSPIEG
;
A
#
# COMPACT_ATOMS: atom_id res chain seq x y z
N MET A 1 11.59 19.76 -13.68
CA MET A 1 10.61 20.07 -14.75
C MET A 1 9.51 19.05 -14.62
N ASP A 2 8.26 19.43 -14.81
CA ASP A 2 7.12 18.50 -14.69
C ASP A 2 7.25 17.39 -15.75
N PRO A 3 7.20 16.09 -15.37
CA PRO A 3 7.29 14.97 -16.31
C PRO A 3 5.99 14.77 -17.13
N ASN A 4 4.92 15.46 -16.78
CA ASN A 4 3.67 15.42 -17.53
C ASN A 4 3.83 16.05 -18.91
N LYS A 5 3.73 15.26 -19.97
CA LYS A 5 3.84 15.70 -21.38
C LYS A 5 2.86 16.83 -21.77
N LEU A 6 1.77 16.98 -21.01
CA LEU A 6 0.83 18.08 -21.25
C LEU A 6 1.36 19.43 -20.76
N VAL A 7 2.28 19.43 -19.79
CA VAL A 7 2.84 20.63 -19.14
C VAL A 7 4.30 20.85 -19.54
N GLU A 8 5.10 19.84 -19.55
CA GLU A 8 6.54 19.70 -19.80
C GLU A 8 7.21 20.94 -20.45
N GLY A 9 7.65 21.88 -19.61
CA GLY A 9 8.39 23.08 -20.08
C GLY A 9 7.60 24.11 -20.88
N LYS A 10 6.31 23.92 -21.18
CA LYS A 10 5.51 24.87 -21.98
C LYS A 10 5.45 26.26 -21.33
N GLY A 11 5.27 26.32 -20.00
CA GLY A 11 5.28 27.57 -19.26
C GLY A 11 6.63 28.31 -19.36
N VAL A 12 7.73 27.57 -19.25
CA VAL A 12 9.08 28.11 -19.41
C VAL A 12 9.28 28.69 -20.83
N LYS A 13 8.79 27.99 -21.84
CA LYS A 13 8.87 28.44 -23.24
C LYS A 13 8.09 29.75 -23.44
N ILE A 14 6.84 29.83 -22.97
CA ILE A 14 6.00 31.03 -23.05
C ILE A 14 6.67 32.23 -22.37
N LEU A 15 7.21 32.05 -21.15
CA LEU A 15 7.89 33.12 -20.43
C LEU A 15 9.11 33.66 -21.20
N LYS A 16 9.93 32.73 -21.74
CA LYS A 16 11.11 33.11 -22.57
C LYS A 16 10.72 33.84 -23.85
N GLU A 17 9.65 33.43 -24.51
CA GLU A 17 9.14 34.07 -25.71
C GLU A 17 8.66 35.53 -25.45
N HIS A 18 8.28 35.83 -24.19
CA HIS A 18 7.94 37.17 -23.72
C HIS A 18 9.13 37.95 -23.12
N GLY A 19 10.36 37.50 -23.35
CA GLY A 19 11.58 38.16 -22.88
C GLY A 19 11.88 38.04 -21.40
N ILE A 20 11.20 37.12 -20.67
CA ILE A 20 11.41 36.89 -19.24
C ILE A 20 12.56 35.89 -19.08
N GLU A 21 13.57 36.26 -18.27
CA GLU A 21 14.64 35.35 -17.90
C GLU A 21 14.09 34.25 -16.96
N VAL A 22 14.29 32.98 -17.31
CA VAL A 22 13.81 31.84 -16.53
C VAL A 22 14.99 30.92 -16.17
N LYS A 23 15.22 30.71 -14.86
CA LYS A 23 16.15 29.72 -14.33
C LYS A 23 15.37 28.48 -13.88
N CYS A 24 15.77 27.31 -14.39
CA CYS A 24 15.19 26.02 -14.03
C CYS A 24 16.21 25.16 -13.28
N GLY A 25 15.73 24.17 -12.52
CA GLY A 25 16.58 23.19 -11.82
C GLY A 25 17.10 23.63 -10.46
N ILE A 26 16.64 24.76 -9.94
CA ILE A 26 16.98 25.18 -8.56
C ILE A 26 16.30 24.19 -7.60
N LEU A 27 17.09 23.65 -6.66
CA LEU A 27 16.65 22.64 -5.68
C LEU A 27 15.93 21.44 -6.32
N LYS A 28 16.44 20.99 -7.48
CA LYS A 28 15.79 19.93 -8.25
C LYS A 28 15.57 18.65 -7.44
N ASP A 29 16.60 18.18 -6.73
CA ASP A 29 16.56 16.91 -5.99
C ASP A 29 15.59 16.97 -4.80
N GLU A 30 15.48 18.11 -4.14
CA GLU A 30 14.51 18.35 -3.07
C GLU A 30 13.08 18.39 -3.62
N CYS A 31 12.88 19.10 -4.73
CA CYS A 31 11.58 19.16 -5.41
C CYS A 31 11.15 17.78 -5.92
N ASP A 32 12.06 16.99 -6.47
CA ASP A 32 11.79 15.64 -6.97
C ASP A 32 11.36 14.72 -5.81
N LYS A 33 12.02 14.83 -4.64
CA LYS A 33 11.64 14.07 -3.43
C LYS A 33 10.26 14.44 -2.89
N LEU A 34 9.90 15.73 -2.92
CA LEU A 34 8.57 16.17 -2.49
C LEU A 34 7.45 15.66 -3.42
N ASN A 35 7.77 15.43 -4.68
CA ASN A 35 6.82 15.04 -5.72
C ASN A 35 6.98 13.59 -6.18
N GLU A 36 7.67 12.72 -5.41
CA GLU A 36 8.00 11.35 -5.82
C GLU A 36 6.76 10.53 -6.22
N VAL A 37 5.65 10.66 -5.49
CA VAL A 37 4.38 9.99 -5.80
C VAL A 37 3.81 10.48 -7.13
N PHE A 38 3.65 11.79 -7.27
CA PHE A 38 3.09 12.40 -8.47
C PHE A 38 3.92 12.07 -9.71
N PHE A 39 5.24 12.19 -9.63
CA PHE A 39 6.13 11.91 -10.76
C PHE A 39 6.09 10.45 -11.18
N HIS A 40 6.06 9.53 -10.20
CA HIS A 40 5.91 8.12 -10.50
C HIS A 40 4.57 7.84 -11.20
N TYR A 41 3.46 8.30 -10.61
CA TYR A 41 2.12 8.02 -11.11
C TYR A 41 1.88 8.62 -12.50
N ILE A 42 2.28 9.88 -12.72
CA ILE A 42 2.05 10.52 -14.04
C ILE A 42 2.86 9.88 -15.15
N THR A 43 4.03 9.32 -14.81
CA THR A 43 4.94 8.67 -15.76
C THR A 43 4.54 7.22 -16.03
N ASN A 44 4.26 6.44 -14.97
CA ASN A 44 4.08 4.99 -15.05
C ASN A 44 2.62 4.54 -15.09
N LYS A 45 1.69 5.42 -14.67
CA LYS A 45 0.26 5.12 -14.52
C LYS A 45 -0.02 3.94 -13.57
N THR A 46 0.86 3.75 -12.60
CA THR A 46 0.72 2.79 -11.50
C THR A 46 0.97 3.49 -10.18
N PRO A 47 0.41 3.00 -9.06
CA PRO A 47 0.67 3.57 -7.74
C PRO A 47 2.15 3.55 -7.37
N TYR A 48 2.60 4.58 -6.65
CA TYR A 48 3.88 4.57 -5.93
C TYR A 48 3.74 3.73 -4.66
N VAL A 49 4.46 2.62 -4.58
CA VAL A 49 4.33 1.66 -3.48
C VAL A 49 5.41 1.88 -2.43
N VAL A 50 4.97 2.20 -1.20
CA VAL A 50 5.84 2.28 -0.02
C VAL A 50 5.60 1.05 0.84
N MET A 51 6.57 0.15 0.89
CA MET A 51 6.55 -0.99 1.79
C MET A 51 6.96 -0.55 3.20
N LYS A 52 6.05 -0.69 4.16
CA LYS A 52 6.32 -0.39 5.56
C LYS A 52 6.26 -1.65 6.40
N TYR A 53 7.27 -1.86 7.21
CA TYR A 53 7.23 -2.87 8.27
C TYR A 53 7.95 -2.38 9.53
N ALA A 54 7.64 -3.04 10.64
CA ALA A 54 8.33 -2.82 11.91
C ALA A 54 8.94 -4.14 12.37
N MET A 55 10.20 -4.12 12.75
CA MET A 55 10.91 -5.31 13.19
C MET A 55 11.78 -5.03 14.43
N THR A 56 12.17 -6.08 15.10
CA THR A 56 13.18 -6.06 16.17
C THR A 56 14.59 -5.90 15.58
N MET A 57 15.60 -5.65 16.42
CA MET A 57 16.99 -5.54 15.97
C MET A 57 17.50 -6.84 15.31
N ASP A 58 16.97 -7.98 15.70
CA ASP A 58 17.25 -9.30 15.12
C ASP A 58 16.31 -9.69 13.96
N GLY A 59 15.57 -8.71 13.41
CA GLY A 59 14.81 -8.87 12.17
C GLY A 59 13.49 -9.65 12.32
N LYS A 60 12.86 -9.65 13.50
CA LYS A 60 11.61 -10.37 13.75
C LYS A 60 10.42 -9.42 13.81
N ILE A 61 9.27 -9.84 13.23
CA ILE A 61 8.00 -9.09 13.27
C ILE A 61 7.01 -9.67 14.28
N ALA A 62 7.21 -10.90 14.71
CA ALA A 62 6.43 -11.61 15.73
C ALA A 62 7.28 -12.69 16.38
N CYS A 63 6.88 -13.13 17.57
CA CYS A 63 7.41 -14.34 18.22
C CYS A 63 6.96 -15.62 17.47
N GLU A 64 7.53 -16.78 17.80
CA GLU A 64 7.15 -18.09 17.23
C GLU A 64 5.65 -18.41 17.45
N ASN A 65 5.09 -18.02 18.60
CA ASN A 65 3.67 -18.17 18.92
C ASN A 65 2.75 -17.18 18.22
N GLY A 66 3.30 -16.29 17.36
CA GLY A 66 2.56 -15.27 16.61
C GLY A 66 2.32 -13.96 17.37
N ASP A 67 2.77 -13.82 18.62
CA ASP A 67 2.63 -12.56 19.35
C ASP A 67 3.50 -11.46 18.71
N SER A 68 2.82 -10.41 18.23
CA SER A 68 3.41 -9.25 17.54
C SER A 68 3.18 -7.91 18.26
N LYS A 69 2.47 -7.92 19.38
CA LYS A 69 2.06 -6.68 20.10
C LYS A 69 2.98 -6.42 21.29
N TRP A 70 3.71 -5.33 21.37
CA TRP A 70 3.97 -4.26 20.39
C TRP A 70 5.46 -4.29 20.02
N VAL A 71 5.78 -4.46 18.76
CA VAL A 71 7.18 -4.43 18.31
C VAL A 71 7.76 -3.02 18.54
N THR A 72 7.07 -1.97 18.08
CA THR A 72 7.54 -0.59 18.17
C THR A 72 6.77 0.27 19.17
N GLY A 73 7.38 1.38 19.60
CA GLY A 73 6.81 2.33 20.54
C GLY A 73 5.67 3.21 19.98
N LYS A 74 5.17 4.13 20.80
CA LYS A 74 4.06 5.04 20.48
C LYS A 74 4.37 5.93 19.29
N ASP A 75 5.54 6.55 19.26
CA ASP A 75 5.94 7.53 18.22
C ASP A 75 6.00 6.89 16.84
N ALA A 76 6.50 5.64 16.75
CA ALA A 76 6.49 4.88 15.50
C ALA A 76 5.05 4.62 15.02
N ARG A 77 4.13 4.28 15.94
CA ARG A 77 2.72 4.07 15.59
C ARG A 77 2.03 5.36 15.15
N GLU A 78 2.34 6.50 15.76
CA GLU A 78 1.83 7.81 15.32
C GLU A 78 2.37 8.15 13.91
N THR A 79 3.63 7.87 13.65
CA THR A 79 4.21 8.02 12.31
C THR A 79 3.48 7.16 11.28
N VAL A 80 3.14 5.91 11.60
CA VAL A 80 2.33 5.05 10.72
C VAL A 80 0.96 5.64 10.45
N GLN A 81 0.31 6.27 11.43
CA GLN A 81 -0.98 6.94 11.20
C GLN A 81 -0.82 8.15 10.24
N LYS A 82 0.27 8.91 10.34
CA LYS A 82 0.59 9.98 9.38
C LYS A 82 0.80 9.42 7.97
N MET A 83 1.47 8.26 7.84
CA MET A 83 1.61 7.57 6.55
C MET A 83 0.26 7.13 5.99
N ARG A 84 -0.66 6.60 6.81
CA ARG A 84 -2.02 6.24 6.38
C ARG A 84 -2.85 7.43 5.89
N LYS A 85 -2.58 8.62 6.42
CA LYS A 85 -3.17 9.88 5.92
C LYS A 85 -2.53 10.33 4.60
N GLN A 86 -1.23 10.06 4.43
CA GLN A 86 -0.45 10.55 3.30
C GLN A 86 -0.70 9.77 2.01
N TYR A 87 -0.81 8.43 2.10
CA TYR A 87 -0.96 7.56 0.94
C TYR A 87 -2.43 7.24 0.66
N MET A 88 -2.82 7.26 -0.63
CA MET A 88 -4.21 7.11 -1.05
C MET A 88 -4.77 5.72 -0.70
N GLY A 89 -3.96 4.67 -0.76
CA GLY A 89 -4.38 3.31 -0.42
C GLY A 89 -3.48 2.62 0.60
N ILE A 90 -4.06 1.64 1.32
CA ILE A 90 -3.35 0.72 2.21
C ILE A 90 -3.55 -0.71 1.74
N MET A 91 -2.47 -1.47 1.57
CA MET A 91 -2.52 -2.85 1.07
C MET A 91 -1.99 -3.84 2.09
N VAL A 92 -2.76 -4.91 2.31
CA VAL A 92 -2.37 -6.05 3.17
C VAL A 92 -2.75 -7.39 2.53
N GLY A 93 -2.11 -8.47 3.00
CA GLY A 93 -2.51 -9.82 2.67
C GLY A 93 -3.67 -10.33 3.54
N ILE A 94 -4.38 -11.32 3.04
CA ILE A 94 -5.53 -11.92 3.76
C ILE A 94 -5.16 -12.49 5.13
N ASN A 95 -3.95 -13.02 5.30
CA ASN A 95 -3.54 -13.56 6.59
C ASN A 95 -3.51 -12.47 7.68
N THR A 96 -3.07 -11.24 7.36
CA THR A 96 -3.13 -10.10 8.28
C THR A 96 -4.57 -9.79 8.70
N VAL A 97 -5.53 -9.86 7.77
CA VAL A 97 -6.95 -9.65 8.10
C VAL A 97 -7.48 -10.74 9.03
N ARG A 98 -7.10 -12.00 8.79
CA ARG A 98 -7.57 -13.14 9.59
C ARG A 98 -6.95 -13.21 10.98
N GLU A 99 -5.69 -12.81 11.12
CA GLU A 99 -4.96 -12.85 12.39
C GLU A 99 -5.30 -11.65 13.28
N ASP A 100 -5.31 -10.44 12.70
CA ASP A 100 -5.39 -9.19 13.47
C ASP A 100 -6.77 -8.53 13.43
N ASN A 101 -7.67 -8.92 12.51
CA ASN A 101 -8.96 -8.27 12.25
C ASN A 101 -8.87 -6.74 12.27
N PRO A 102 -7.97 -6.12 11.47
CA PRO A 102 -7.65 -4.71 11.58
C PRO A 102 -8.74 -3.84 10.94
N MET A 103 -8.84 -2.57 11.39
CA MET A 103 -9.67 -1.56 10.74
C MET A 103 -9.01 -0.96 9.50
N LEU A 104 -7.68 -0.91 9.44
CA LEU A 104 -6.89 -0.27 8.39
C LEU A 104 -7.31 1.18 8.09
N ASN A 105 -7.72 1.90 9.12
CA ASN A 105 -8.17 3.29 9.03
C ASN A 105 -7.11 4.28 9.54
N CYS A 106 -7.28 5.55 9.23
CA CYS A 106 -6.55 6.66 9.84
C CYS A 106 -7.23 7.04 11.15
N ARG A 107 -6.46 7.17 12.26
CA ARG A 107 -6.98 7.47 13.60
C ARG A 107 -6.57 8.82 14.14
N ILE A 108 -5.90 9.64 13.33
CA ILE A 108 -5.44 10.98 13.73
C ILE A 108 -6.28 12.10 13.14
N GLU A 109 -7.12 11.78 12.16
CA GLU A 109 -8.01 12.74 11.52
C GLU A 109 -9.25 12.02 10.99
N GLU A 110 -10.42 12.60 11.17
CA GLU A 110 -11.69 12.05 10.68
C GLU A 110 -11.82 12.23 9.17
N ASN A 111 -12.49 11.29 8.52
CA ASN A 111 -12.80 11.29 7.07
C ASN A 111 -11.60 11.31 6.12
N VAL A 112 -10.43 10.85 6.58
CA VAL A 112 -9.20 10.72 5.77
C VAL A 112 -8.71 9.27 5.81
N ASP A 113 -9.62 8.33 5.58
CA ASP A 113 -9.27 6.92 5.54
C ASP A 113 -8.68 6.53 4.19
N PRO A 114 -7.58 5.74 4.16
CA PRO A 114 -7.05 5.21 2.91
C PRO A 114 -7.98 4.16 2.32
N ILE A 115 -7.99 4.03 1.00
CA ILE A 115 -8.64 2.93 0.27
C ILE A 115 -7.99 1.62 0.72
N ARG A 116 -8.77 0.68 1.24
CA ARG A 116 -8.26 -0.61 1.70
C ARG A 116 -8.16 -1.60 0.55
N VAL A 117 -6.99 -2.16 0.33
CA VAL A 117 -6.71 -3.15 -0.71
C VAL A 117 -6.29 -4.46 -0.05
N ILE A 118 -7.10 -5.51 -0.18
CA ILE A 118 -6.85 -6.81 0.43
C ILE A 118 -6.49 -7.83 -0.65
N CYS A 119 -5.28 -8.37 -0.61
CA CYS A 119 -4.86 -9.45 -1.50
C CYS A 119 -5.34 -10.79 -0.94
N ASP A 120 -6.41 -11.33 -1.53
CA ASP A 120 -7.07 -12.57 -1.09
C ASP A 120 -7.45 -13.46 -2.27
N SER A 121 -6.50 -14.22 -2.78
CA SER A 121 -6.65 -15.04 -4.00
C SER A 121 -7.94 -15.90 -4.04
N ASN A 122 -8.39 -16.40 -2.89
CA ASN A 122 -9.50 -17.35 -2.78
C ASN A 122 -10.71 -16.80 -2.00
N LEU A 123 -10.76 -15.49 -1.74
CA LEU A 123 -11.80 -14.85 -0.93
C LEU A 123 -11.99 -15.52 0.45
N ARG A 124 -10.87 -15.74 1.19
CA ARG A 124 -10.89 -16.32 2.54
C ARG A 124 -11.22 -15.31 3.63
N ILE A 125 -11.46 -14.05 3.26
CA ILE A 125 -11.82 -12.97 4.19
C ILE A 125 -13.03 -13.39 5.02
N PRO A 126 -13.00 -13.26 6.38
CA PRO A 126 -14.16 -13.58 7.20
C PRO A 126 -15.31 -12.61 6.94
N PHE A 127 -16.54 -13.12 6.88
CA PHE A 127 -17.75 -12.32 6.66
C PHE A 127 -17.91 -11.22 7.73
N GLU A 128 -17.59 -11.52 8.98
CA GLU A 128 -17.72 -10.61 10.12
C GLU A 128 -16.45 -9.80 10.42
N SER A 129 -15.51 -9.75 9.47
CA SER A 129 -14.30 -8.94 9.67
C SER A 129 -14.63 -7.45 9.71
N ASN A 130 -13.85 -6.69 10.49
CA ASN A 130 -13.98 -5.24 10.53
C ASN A 130 -13.91 -4.60 9.13
N ILE A 131 -13.13 -5.19 8.23
CA ILE A 131 -12.99 -4.75 6.84
C ILE A 131 -14.34 -4.83 6.11
N VAL A 132 -15.03 -5.98 6.18
CA VAL A 132 -16.33 -6.20 5.52
C VAL A 132 -17.41 -5.34 6.19
N ASN A 133 -17.51 -5.37 7.52
CA ASN A 133 -18.54 -4.64 8.28
C ASN A 133 -18.50 -3.12 8.11
N THR A 134 -17.40 -2.58 7.63
CA THR A 134 -17.21 -1.13 7.42
C THR A 134 -16.97 -0.75 5.97
N ALA A 135 -17.17 -1.68 5.02
CA ALA A 135 -16.91 -1.44 3.60
C ALA A 135 -17.84 -0.38 2.99
N ASN A 136 -19.04 -0.21 3.54
CA ASN A 136 -19.98 0.86 3.17
C ASN A 136 -19.56 2.27 3.64
N LYS A 137 -18.55 2.36 4.53
CA LYS A 137 -18.05 3.63 5.08
C LYS A 137 -16.63 3.94 4.57
N ILE A 138 -15.80 2.92 4.41
CA ILE A 138 -14.41 3.05 3.97
C ILE A 138 -14.24 2.23 2.71
N GLN A 139 -13.89 2.88 1.61
CA GLN A 139 -13.71 2.21 0.32
C GLN A 139 -12.78 1.00 0.46
N THR A 140 -13.25 -0.16 -0.01
CA THR A 140 -12.55 -1.43 0.17
C THR A 140 -12.52 -2.20 -1.13
N ILE A 141 -11.35 -2.61 -1.56
CA ILE A 141 -11.08 -3.45 -2.72
C ILE A 141 -10.52 -4.78 -2.23
N VAL A 142 -11.15 -5.87 -2.58
CA VAL A 142 -10.62 -7.23 -2.36
C VAL A 142 -10.25 -7.83 -3.69
N VAL A 143 -9.00 -8.29 -3.81
CA VAL A 143 -8.47 -8.83 -5.07
C VAL A 143 -8.38 -10.34 -4.99
N CYS A 144 -9.00 -11.02 -5.94
CA CYS A 144 -9.04 -12.47 -5.99
C CYS A 144 -8.68 -13.03 -7.38
N THR A 145 -8.65 -14.36 -7.50
CA THR A 145 -8.40 -15.08 -8.74
C THR A 145 -9.67 -15.82 -9.23
N ASN A 146 -9.58 -16.49 -10.37
CA ASN A 146 -10.71 -17.26 -10.91
C ASN A 146 -11.13 -18.46 -10.04
N GLU A 147 -10.28 -18.85 -9.07
CA GLU A 147 -10.57 -19.96 -8.16
C GLU A 147 -11.42 -19.56 -6.95
N ALA A 148 -11.65 -18.25 -6.78
CA ALA A 148 -12.45 -17.74 -5.68
C ALA A 148 -13.95 -18.02 -5.89
N ASP A 149 -14.64 -18.27 -4.78
CA ASP A 149 -16.07 -18.54 -4.74
C ASP A 149 -16.87 -17.32 -5.27
N THR A 150 -17.79 -17.58 -6.20
CA THR A 150 -18.62 -16.56 -6.85
C THR A 150 -19.78 -16.09 -5.97
N ASP A 151 -20.31 -16.95 -5.11
CA ASP A 151 -21.42 -16.57 -4.23
C ASP A 151 -20.89 -15.73 -3.06
N LYS A 152 -19.69 -16.06 -2.57
CA LYS A 152 -18.98 -15.20 -1.61
C LYS A 152 -18.63 -13.85 -2.22
N GLN A 153 -18.24 -13.79 -3.49
CA GLN A 153 -18.02 -12.50 -4.18
C GLN A 153 -19.27 -11.64 -4.14
N LYS A 154 -20.44 -12.19 -4.55
CA LYS A 154 -21.73 -11.46 -4.54
C LYS A 154 -22.05 -10.92 -3.16
N TYR A 155 -21.90 -11.76 -2.11
CA TYR A 155 -22.11 -11.32 -0.74
C TYR A 155 -21.20 -10.13 -0.34
N LEU A 156 -19.92 -10.19 -0.69
CA LEU A 156 -18.98 -9.10 -0.39
C LEU A 156 -19.36 -7.81 -1.13
N GLU A 157 -19.80 -7.91 -2.38
CA GLU A 157 -20.26 -6.78 -3.18
C GLU A 157 -21.55 -6.17 -2.59
N GLU A 158 -22.48 -6.98 -2.09
CA GLU A 158 -23.66 -6.52 -1.35
C GLU A 158 -23.31 -5.79 -0.05
N CYS A 159 -22.18 -6.15 0.60
CA CYS A 159 -21.65 -5.45 1.75
C CYS A 159 -20.91 -4.15 1.42
N GLY A 160 -20.79 -3.78 0.12
CA GLY A 160 -20.09 -2.58 -0.32
C GLY A 160 -18.59 -2.78 -0.62
N VAL A 161 -18.12 -4.01 -0.68
CA VAL A 161 -16.76 -4.34 -1.09
C VAL A 161 -16.67 -4.38 -2.61
N GLU A 162 -15.72 -3.69 -3.19
CA GLU A 162 -15.38 -3.86 -4.61
C GLU A 162 -14.51 -5.11 -4.78
N VAL A 163 -14.95 -6.11 -5.55
CA VAL A 163 -14.15 -7.31 -5.82
C VAL A 163 -13.49 -7.23 -7.19
N VAL A 164 -12.18 -7.20 -7.22
CA VAL A 164 -11.37 -7.25 -8.45
C VAL A 164 -10.93 -8.68 -8.69
N ARG A 165 -11.48 -9.32 -9.73
CA ARG A 165 -11.16 -10.69 -10.10
C ARG A 165 -10.15 -10.73 -11.25
N GLN A 166 -8.96 -11.25 -10.99
CA GLN A 166 -7.95 -11.49 -12.02
C GLN A 166 -8.21 -12.80 -12.76
N LYS A 167 -8.08 -12.81 -14.09
CA LYS A 167 -8.29 -13.97 -14.95
C LYS A 167 -7.09 -14.94 -14.89
N ARG A 168 -6.78 -15.44 -13.69
CA ARG A 168 -5.68 -16.37 -13.43
C ARG A 168 -5.99 -17.34 -12.31
N LYS A 169 -5.18 -18.38 -12.16
CA LYS A 169 -5.20 -19.33 -11.04
C LYS A 169 -4.04 -19.02 -10.06
N GLY A 170 -4.16 -19.57 -8.87
CA GLY A 170 -3.15 -19.49 -7.84
C GLY A 170 -3.15 -18.15 -7.11
N ARG A 171 -2.03 -17.43 -7.09
CA ARG A 171 -1.91 -16.16 -6.35
C ARG A 171 -2.27 -14.96 -7.22
N VAL A 172 -2.81 -13.92 -6.60
CA VAL A 172 -2.96 -12.58 -7.19
C VAL A 172 -1.63 -12.11 -7.76
N ASN A 173 -1.64 -11.56 -8.97
CA ASN A 173 -0.49 -10.90 -9.59
C ASN A 173 -0.47 -9.43 -9.16
N LEU A 174 0.57 -9.01 -8.46
CA LEU A 174 0.65 -7.65 -7.93
C LEU A 174 0.98 -6.64 -9.01
N SER A 175 1.76 -7.00 -10.02
CA SER A 175 2.06 -6.12 -11.14
C SER A 175 0.82 -5.79 -11.98
N GLU A 176 -0.06 -6.76 -12.21
CA GLU A 176 -1.37 -6.56 -12.84
C GLU A 176 -2.29 -5.72 -11.95
N LEU A 177 -2.27 -5.99 -10.64
CA LEU A 177 -3.03 -5.21 -9.66
C LEU A 177 -2.62 -3.74 -9.67
N MET A 178 -1.30 -3.42 -9.71
CA MET A 178 -0.84 -2.02 -9.76
C MET A 178 -1.39 -1.29 -10.99
N LYS A 179 -1.47 -1.93 -12.15
CA LYS A 179 -2.09 -1.34 -13.35
C LYS A 179 -3.56 -1.04 -13.11
N THR A 180 -4.31 -2.03 -12.60
CA THR A 180 -5.75 -1.87 -12.29
C THR A 180 -6.00 -0.74 -11.28
N LEU A 181 -5.17 -0.64 -10.22
CA LEU A 181 -5.29 0.44 -9.24
C LEU A 181 -4.95 1.81 -9.84
N GLY A 182 -3.93 1.87 -10.70
CA GLY A 182 -3.57 3.09 -11.42
C GLY A 182 -4.69 3.57 -12.37
N GLU A 183 -5.35 2.65 -13.09
CA GLU A 183 -6.52 2.95 -13.93
C GLU A 183 -7.72 3.48 -13.11
N LYS A 184 -7.83 3.09 -11.84
CA LYS A 184 -8.81 3.61 -10.89
C LYS A 184 -8.43 4.95 -10.27
N GLY A 185 -7.30 5.53 -10.66
CA GLY A 185 -6.83 6.81 -10.14
C GLY A 185 -6.09 6.75 -8.81
N ILE A 186 -5.75 5.56 -8.32
CA ILE A 186 -4.99 5.39 -7.07
C ILE A 186 -3.52 5.63 -7.37
N ASP A 187 -2.95 6.69 -6.82
CA ASP A 187 -1.58 7.15 -7.11
C ASP A 187 -0.52 6.56 -6.19
N SER A 188 -0.92 6.09 -5.01
CA SER A 188 0.01 5.63 -3.98
C SER A 188 -0.58 4.54 -3.09
N ILE A 189 0.28 3.62 -2.66
CA ILE A 189 -0.06 2.49 -1.78
C ILE A 189 0.94 2.40 -0.63
N LEU A 190 0.42 2.39 0.58
CA LEU A 190 1.13 1.96 1.76
C LEU A 190 0.96 0.44 1.91
N LEU A 191 1.99 -0.33 1.60
CA LEU A 191 2.01 -1.78 1.80
C LEU A 191 2.40 -2.09 3.25
N GLU A 192 1.42 -2.49 4.07
CA GLU A 192 1.63 -2.88 5.48
C GLU A 192 1.66 -4.40 5.70
N GLY A 193 1.67 -5.15 4.67
CA GLY A 193 1.95 -6.42 4.40
C GLY A 193 1.59 -7.68 5.03
N GLY A 194 2.35 -8.32 5.79
CA GLY A 194 2.62 -9.72 6.04
C GLY A 194 3.83 -10.18 5.23
N GLY A 195 4.71 -10.99 5.84
CA GLY A 195 5.99 -11.38 5.24
C GLY A 195 5.87 -11.96 3.83
N THR A 196 4.89 -12.81 3.60
CA THR A 196 4.63 -13.44 2.29
C THR A 196 4.23 -12.42 1.21
N LEU A 197 3.38 -11.43 1.53
CA LEU A 197 2.99 -10.40 0.58
C LEU A 197 4.16 -9.46 0.28
N ASN A 198 4.95 -9.12 1.29
CA ASN A 198 6.15 -8.32 1.13
C ASN A 198 7.18 -9.00 0.22
N ALA A 199 7.42 -10.30 0.42
CA ALA A 199 8.31 -11.09 -0.45
C ALA A 199 7.82 -11.11 -1.91
N GLN A 200 6.52 -11.32 -2.11
CA GLN A 200 5.91 -11.27 -3.44
C GLN A 200 6.05 -9.89 -4.08
N ALA A 201 5.82 -8.81 -3.34
CA ALA A 201 5.94 -7.44 -3.82
C ALA A 201 7.36 -7.10 -4.29
N LEU A 202 8.37 -7.55 -3.55
CA LEU A 202 9.78 -7.42 -3.96
C LEU A 202 10.09 -8.25 -5.21
N LYS A 203 9.66 -9.50 -5.24
CA LYS A 203 9.87 -10.39 -6.39
C LYS A 203 9.23 -9.86 -7.67
N GLU A 204 8.09 -9.21 -7.57
CA GLU A 204 7.37 -8.61 -8.71
C GLU A 204 7.82 -7.17 -9.00
N ASN A 205 8.83 -6.64 -8.29
CA ASN A 205 9.43 -5.30 -8.48
C ASN A 205 8.39 -4.17 -8.44
N ILE A 206 7.37 -4.27 -7.59
CA ILE A 206 6.37 -3.21 -7.45
C ILE A 206 6.70 -2.18 -6.36
N VAL A 207 7.73 -2.43 -5.54
CA VAL A 207 8.11 -1.58 -4.40
C VAL A 207 9.03 -0.45 -4.84
N ASN A 208 8.62 0.79 -4.59
CA ASN A 208 9.41 1.98 -4.90
C ASN A 208 10.25 2.46 -3.70
N LYS A 209 9.74 2.26 -2.49
CA LYS A 209 10.39 2.74 -1.26
C LYS A 209 10.14 1.77 -0.11
N ILE A 210 11.14 1.61 0.75
CA ILE A 210 11.01 0.82 1.98
C ILE A 210 11.12 1.76 3.19
N CYS A 211 10.17 1.65 4.11
CA CYS A 211 10.16 2.31 5.40
C CYS A 211 10.22 1.25 6.50
N CYS A 212 11.40 1.04 7.06
CA CYS A 212 11.65 0.06 8.13
C CYS A 212 11.74 0.75 9.49
N PHE A 213 10.89 0.34 10.43
CA PHE A 213 10.98 0.74 11.83
C PHE A 213 11.71 -0.36 12.61
N ILE A 214 12.87 -0.03 13.19
CA ILE A 214 13.67 -0.97 13.98
C ILE A 214 13.47 -0.66 15.46
N ALA A 215 12.93 -1.63 16.19
CA ALA A 215 12.77 -1.52 17.64
C ALA A 215 14.05 -1.99 18.35
N PRO A 216 14.47 -1.32 19.44
CA PRO A 216 15.61 -1.75 20.25
C PRO A 216 15.24 -2.95 21.13
N LYS A 217 14.84 -4.06 20.51
CA LYS A 217 14.39 -5.32 21.12
C LYS A 217 15.00 -6.49 20.37
N ILE A 218 15.14 -7.60 21.05
CA ILE A 218 15.53 -8.90 20.50
C ILE A 218 14.47 -9.90 20.92
N VAL A 219 13.99 -10.69 19.96
CA VAL A 219 12.97 -11.74 20.17
C VAL A 219 13.60 -13.11 20.08
N GLY A 220 14.53 -13.34 19.16
CA GLY A 220 15.12 -14.66 18.90
C GLY A 220 14.13 -15.61 18.23
N GLY A 221 14.46 -16.90 18.29
CA GLY A 221 13.66 -17.98 17.71
C GLY A 221 13.93 -18.20 16.22
N ALA A 222 14.24 -19.46 15.86
CA ALA A 222 14.50 -19.81 14.46
C ALA A 222 13.25 -19.65 13.60
N ASP A 223 12.09 -20.03 14.14
CA ASP A 223 10.79 -20.00 13.46
C ASP A 223 10.00 -18.71 13.68
N ALA A 224 10.60 -17.73 14.38
CA ALA A 224 9.98 -16.41 14.56
C ALA A 224 9.88 -15.68 13.22
N LYS A 225 8.69 -15.13 12.93
CA LYS A 225 8.33 -14.52 11.64
C LYS A 225 9.25 -13.34 11.28
N SER A 226 9.65 -13.27 10.01
CA SER A 226 10.44 -12.18 9.46
C SER A 226 9.56 -11.22 8.63
N PRO A 227 10.03 -9.98 8.35
CA PRO A 227 9.25 -9.05 7.53
C PRO A 227 9.12 -9.48 6.07
N ILE A 228 9.95 -10.42 5.62
CA ILE A 228 9.99 -10.91 4.23
C ILE A 228 10.12 -12.42 4.28
N GLU A 229 9.06 -13.12 3.87
CA GLU A 229 8.93 -14.58 3.90
C GLU A 229 8.54 -15.10 2.52
N GLY A 230 9.49 -15.78 1.85
CA GLY A 230 9.27 -16.34 0.51
C GLY A 230 10.45 -17.11 -0.04
#